data_e82c908ef1193992f648297760ef1c32
#
_entry.id   e82c908ef1193992f648297760ef1c32
#
_cell.length_a   1.000
_cell.length_b   1.000
_cell.length_c   1.000
_cell.angle_alpha   90.00
_cell.angle_beta   90.00
_cell.angle_gamma   90.00
#
_symmetry.space_group_name_H-M   'P 1'
#
loop_
_entity.id
_entity.type
_entity.pdbx_description
1 polymer ?
#
loop_
_entity_poly.entity_id
_entity_poly.type
_entity_poly.pdbx_seq_one_letter_code
_entity_poly.pdbx_strand_id
1 'polypeptide(L)'
;MTIDAETRAALDTIFTADAKLYQERGWNQRSGFGSHPAILNIDLANAWTRSGFRFTCQDMDDQIIPGVQELLRHARAKALPIIYTTTAFCSRFDMGAFPLKTPFEDLMIDSVATDIDDRIAPISTIDTVVVKKRPSAFAGTHLAGILRAGGIDTIICTGVTMAGCVRHTVEDAIGEGFRTVVAVSYTHLPLPTSDLV
;
A
#
# COMPACT_ATOMS: atom_id res chain seq x y z
N MET A 1 -1.63 0.65 22.68
CA MET A 1 -1.61 -0.43 23.70
C MET A 1 -0.26 -1.09 23.58
N THR A 2 0.57 -1.05 24.62
CA THR A 2 1.93 -1.62 24.57
C THR A 2 1.82 -3.09 24.96
N ILE A 3 2.31 -3.98 24.12
CA ILE A 3 2.41 -5.42 24.42
C ILE A 3 3.49 -5.57 25.50
N ASP A 4 3.22 -6.31 26.57
CA ASP A 4 4.21 -6.60 27.59
C ASP A 4 5.33 -7.53 27.06
N ALA A 5 6.45 -7.57 27.79
CA ALA A 5 7.63 -8.30 27.33
C ALA A 5 7.42 -9.83 27.25
N GLU A 6 6.55 -10.38 28.09
CA GLU A 6 6.26 -11.82 28.11
C GLU A 6 5.43 -12.21 26.88
N THR A 7 4.38 -11.43 26.57
CA THR A 7 3.56 -11.62 25.37
C THR A 7 4.42 -11.48 24.10
N ARG A 8 5.31 -10.48 24.05
CA ARG A 8 6.24 -10.32 22.92
C ARG A 8 7.14 -11.53 22.73
N ALA A 9 7.76 -12.04 23.80
CA ALA A 9 8.62 -13.21 23.75
C ALA A 9 7.86 -14.47 23.30
N ALA A 10 6.61 -14.64 23.74
CA ALA A 10 5.77 -15.76 23.30
C ALA A 10 5.46 -15.67 21.79
N LEU A 11 5.11 -14.50 21.30
CA LEU A 11 4.88 -14.26 19.86
C LEU A 11 6.15 -14.52 19.04
N ASP A 12 7.29 -13.99 19.46
CA ASP A 12 8.58 -14.22 18.79
C ASP A 12 8.92 -15.71 18.69
N THR A 13 8.59 -16.48 19.74
CA THR A 13 8.78 -17.93 19.75
C THR A 13 7.91 -18.61 18.70
N ILE A 14 6.63 -18.26 18.63
CA ILE A 14 5.67 -18.80 17.66
C ILE A 14 6.10 -18.46 16.23
N PHE A 15 6.39 -17.18 15.96
CA PHE A 15 6.80 -16.74 14.62
C PHE A 15 8.13 -17.36 14.18
N THR A 16 9.07 -17.56 15.12
CA THR A 16 10.34 -18.23 14.82
C THR A 16 10.11 -19.70 14.45
N ALA A 17 9.24 -20.38 15.16
CA ALA A 17 8.89 -21.78 14.87
C ALA A 17 8.20 -21.91 13.51
N ASP A 18 7.24 -21.04 13.20
CA ASP A 18 6.56 -21.00 11.92
C ASP A 18 7.53 -20.65 10.77
N ALA A 19 8.37 -19.64 10.94
CA ALA A 19 9.38 -19.28 9.94
C ALA A 19 10.31 -20.45 9.61
N LYS A 20 10.73 -21.22 10.61
CA LYS A 20 11.52 -22.43 10.44
C LYS A 20 10.76 -23.50 9.64
N LEU A 21 9.49 -23.72 9.97
CA LEU A 21 8.64 -24.69 9.26
C LEU A 21 8.47 -24.29 7.78
N TYR A 22 8.22 -23.01 7.49
CA TYR A 22 8.15 -22.49 6.12
C TYR A 22 9.47 -22.68 5.37
N GLN A 23 10.59 -22.42 6.03
CA GLN A 23 11.92 -22.64 5.45
C GLN A 23 12.16 -24.11 5.10
N GLU A 24 11.89 -25.03 6.02
CA GLU A 24 12.04 -26.47 5.81
C GLU A 24 11.17 -26.99 4.66
N ARG A 25 10.01 -26.37 4.43
CA ARG A 25 9.09 -26.68 3.33
C ARG A 25 9.39 -25.94 2.03
N GLY A 26 10.41 -25.11 1.98
CA GLY A 26 10.80 -24.34 0.79
C GLY A 26 9.86 -23.18 0.44
N TRP A 27 9.03 -22.71 1.36
CA TRP A 27 8.04 -21.64 1.11
C TRP A 27 8.60 -20.24 1.29
N ASN A 28 9.83 -20.09 1.77
CA ASN A 28 10.48 -18.80 1.97
C ASN A 28 11.42 -18.40 0.82
N GLN A 29 11.19 -18.94 -0.38
CA GLN A 29 11.98 -18.59 -1.55
C GLN A 29 11.74 -17.13 -1.93
N ARG A 30 12.81 -16.43 -2.30
CA ARG A 30 12.73 -15.07 -2.78
C ARG A 30 12.32 -15.04 -4.25
N SER A 31 11.24 -14.33 -4.59
CA SER A 31 10.82 -14.13 -5.99
C SER A 31 11.81 -13.27 -6.79
N GLY A 32 12.67 -12.51 -6.10
CA GLY A 32 13.60 -11.57 -6.72
C GLY A 32 12.88 -10.41 -7.42
N PHE A 33 13.68 -9.55 -8.03
CA PHE A 33 13.18 -8.52 -8.93
C PHE A 33 13.16 -9.07 -10.37
N GLY A 34 12.14 -8.69 -11.13
CA GLY A 34 12.08 -8.90 -12.56
C GLY A 34 12.91 -7.86 -13.32
N SER A 35 12.60 -7.69 -14.59
CA SER A 35 13.33 -6.80 -15.49
C SER A 35 12.67 -5.43 -15.65
N HIS A 36 11.36 -5.33 -15.41
CA HIS A 36 10.55 -4.14 -15.66
C HIS A 36 9.71 -3.79 -14.42
N PRO A 37 10.34 -3.24 -13.36
CA PRO A 37 9.62 -2.86 -12.15
C PRO A 37 8.87 -1.53 -12.32
N ALA A 38 7.77 -1.39 -11.57
CA ALA A 38 7.05 -0.14 -11.38
C ALA A 38 6.86 0.14 -9.88
N ILE A 39 6.74 1.41 -9.51
CA ILE A 39 6.35 1.82 -8.16
C ILE A 39 4.83 1.92 -8.09
N LEU A 40 4.23 1.31 -7.08
CA LEU A 40 2.82 1.48 -6.74
C LEU A 40 2.69 2.13 -5.37
N ASN A 41 2.31 3.40 -5.39
CA ASN A 41 2.14 4.23 -4.21
C ASN A 41 0.66 4.19 -3.79
N ILE A 42 0.37 3.47 -2.71
CA ILE A 42 -1.00 3.09 -2.32
C ILE A 42 -1.53 4.06 -1.27
N ASP A 43 -2.56 4.84 -1.66
CA ASP A 43 -3.41 5.67 -0.80
C ASP A 43 -2.68 6.68 0.10
N LEU A 44 -1.52 7.19 -0.30
CA LEU A 44 -0.88 8.31 0.39
C LEU A 44 -1.56 9.64 0.01
N ALA A 45 -2.85 9.71 0.32
CA ALA A 45 -3.71 10.88 0.19
C ALA A 45 -3.82 11.63 1.52
N ASN A 46 -4.27 12.87 1.48
CA ASN A 46 -4.34 13.75 2.65
C ASN A 46 -5.11 13.15 3.84
N ALA A 47 -6.17 12.37 3.56
CA ALA A 47 -6.93 11.68 4.59
C ALA A 47 -6.08 10.79 5.52
N TRP A 48 -4.95 10.29 5.02
CA TRP A 48 -4.08 9.35 5.72
C TRP A 48 -2.77 9.98 6.18
N THR A 49 -2.33 11.03 5.46
CA THR A 49 -0.99 11.59 5.63
C THR A 49 -0.95 12.92 6.36
N ARG A 50 -2.06 13.67 6.37
CA ARG A 50 -2.13 15.01 6.96
C ARG A 50 -2.86 14.97 8.29
N SER A 51 -2.35 15.74 9.25
CA SER A 51 -3.01 15.95 10.53
C SER A 51 -4.39 16.60 10.36
N GLY A 52 -5.32 16.28 11.24
CA GLY A 52 -6.68 16.84 11.22
C GLY A 52 -7.71 16.02 10.46
N PHE A 53 -7.32 14.98 9.74
CA PHE A 53 -8.23 14.02 9.14
C PHE A 53 -8.46 12.81 10.06
N ARG A 54 -9.63 12.20 9.94
CA ARG A 54 -10.05 11.06 10.78
C ARG A 54 -9.11 9.85 10.69
N PHE A 55 -8.52 9.62 9.54
CA PHE A 55 -7.71 8.44 9.26
C PHE A 55 -6.20 8.70 9.30
N THR A 56 -5.77 9.88 9.77
CA THR A 56 -4.35 10.23 9.83
C THR A 56 -3.55 9.12 10.52
N CYS A 57 -2.60 8.57 9.78
CA CYS A 57 -1.70 7.56 10.27
C CYS A 57 -0.53 8.19 11.04
N GLN A 58 0.08 7.39 11.93
CA GLN A 58 1.29 7.80 12.65
C GLN A 58 2.52 7.75 11.74
N ASP A 59 3.60 8.38 12.16
CA ASP A 59 4.92 8.34 11.51
C ASP A 59 4.95 8.88 10.07
N MET A 60 3.89 9.58 9.63
CA MET A 60 3.82 10.09 8.27
C MET A 60 4.87 11.14 7.98
N ASP A 61 5.03 12.11 8.88
CA ASP A 61 5.92 13.26 8.67
C ASP A 61 7.40 12.90 8.87
N ASP A 62 7.67 12.03 9.83
CA ASP A 62 9.05 11.73 10.27
C ASP A 62 9.67 10.55 9.51
N GLN A 63 8.87 9.62 9.00
CA GLN A 63 9.37 8.38 8.40
C GLN A 63 8.78 8.09 7.03
N ILE A 64 7.46 7.99 6.92
CA ILE A 64 6.82 7.44 5.72
C ILE A 64 6.97 8.38 4.52
N ILE A 65 6.54 9.63 4.64
CA ILE A 65 6.61 10.58 3.53
C ILE A 65 8.06 10.86 3.11
N PRO A 66 9.02 11.12 4.03
CA PRO A 66 10.43 11.27 3.64
C PRO A 66 10.99 10.04 2.91
N GLY A 67 10.68 8.84 3.38
CA GLY A 67 11.12 7.61 2.74
C GLY A 67 10.51 7.40 1.36
N VAL A 68 9.22 7.71 1.18
CA VAL A 68 8.56 7.66 -0.12
C VAL A 68 9.16 8.71 -1.07
N GLN A 69 9.45 9.91 -0.61
CA GLN A 69 10.13 10.93 -1.42
C GLN A 69 11.48 10.43 -1.94
N GLU A 70 12.26 9.77 -1.09
CA GLU A 70 13.53 9.17 -1.49
C GLU A 70 13.34 8.05 -2.52
N LEU A 71 12.39 7.14 -2.28
CA LEU A 71 12.03 6.08 -3.22
C LEU A 71 11.63 6.65 -4.58
N LEU A 72 10.76 7.64 -4.61
CA LEU A 72 10.30 8.28 -5.84
C LEU A 72 11.44 9.00 -6.58
N ARG A 73 12.35 9.67 -5.85
CA ARG A 73 13.53 10.30 -6.45
C ARG A 73 14.41 9.26 -7.16
N HIS A 74 14.63 8.11 -6.54
CA HIS A 74 15.40 7.01 -7.15
C HIS A 74 14.66 6.38 -8.33
N ALA A 75 13.36 6.18 -8.23
CA ALA A 75 12.53 5.66 -9.30
C ALA A 75 12.58 6.57 -10.54
N ARG A 76 12.42 7.87 -10.34
CA ARG A 76 12.49 8.87 -11.42
C ARG A 76 13.87 8.93 -12.08
N ALA A 77 14.95 8.85 -11.30
CA ALA A 77 16.32 8.80 -11.84
C ALA A 77 16.57 7.57 -12.72
N LYS A 78 15.77 6.51 -12.54
CA LYS A 78 15.82 5.28 -13.35
C LYS A 78 14.71 5.21 -14.40
N ALA A 79 13.92 6.26 -14.55
CA ALA A 79 12.74 6.34 -15.43
C ALA A 79 11.74 5.16 -15.20
N LEU A 80 11.60 4.72 -13.95
CA LEU A 80 10.62 3.69 -13.62
C LEU A 80 9.21 4.30 -13.64
N PRO A 81 8.21 3.57 -14.16
CA PRO A 81 6.81 3.96 -14.06
C PRO A 81 6.37 4.10 -12.61
N ILE A 82 5.63 5.16 -12.31
CA ILE A 82 5.09 5.43 -10.98
C ILE A 82 3.57 5.51 -11.10
N ILE A 83 2.89 4.68 -10.33
CA ILE A 83 1.44 4.64 -10.25
C ILE A 83 1.04 4.99 -8.81
N TYR A 84 0.06 5.86 -8.68
CA TYR A 84 -0.54 6.23 -7.41
C TYR A 84 -1.95 5.68 -7.34
N THR A 85 -2.41 5.37 -6.14
CA THR A 85 -3.84 5.14 -5.90
C THR A 85 -4.38 6.11 -4.87
N THR A 86 -5.67 6.41 -5.00
CA THR A 86 -6.46 7.06 -3.97
C THR A 86 -7.82 6.40 -3.88
N THR A 87 -8.34 6.28 -2.65
CA THR A 87 -9.70 5.80 -2.42
C THR A 87 -10.64 6.99 -2.44
N ALA A 88 -11.56 7.03 -3.42
CA ALA A 88 -12.56 8.10 -3.52
C ALA A 88 -13.89 7.57 -4.07
N PHE A 89 -15.00 8.08 -3.55
CA PHE A 89 -16.35 7.66 -3.90
C PHE A 89 -17.15 8.80 -4.53
N CYS A 90 -18.00 8.48 -5.52
CA CYS A 90 -18.91 9.46 -6.13
C CYS A 90 -20.25 9.55 -5.37
N SER A 91 -20.63 8.48 -4.67
CA SER A 91 -21.87 8.40 -3.92
C SER A 91 -21.83 7.27 -2.90
N ARG A 92 -22.84 7.21 -2.03
CA ARG A 92 -23.00 6.07 -1.11
C ARG A 92 -23.21 4.74 -1.82
N PHE A 93 -23.74 4.75 -3.05
CA PHE A 93 -23.98 3.52 -3.80
C PHE A 93 -22.69 2.85 -4.28
N ASP A 94 -21.65 3.60 -4.62
CA ASP A 94 -20.40 3.01 -5.07
C ASP A 94 -19.44 2.59 -3.93
N MET A 95 -19.77 2.98 -2.70
CA MET A 95 -19.07 2.49 -1.50
C MET A 95 -19.32 1.00 -1.23
N GLY A 96 -20.49 0.48 -1.62
CA GLY A 96 -20.91 -0.90 -1.32
C GLY A 96 -21.06 -1.15 0.18
N ALA A 97 -20.61 -2.31 0.65
CA ALA A 97 -20.66 -2.69 2.07
C ALA A 97 -19.50 -2.14 2.91
N PHE A 98 -18.52 -1.48 2.30
CA PHE A 98 -17.31 -1.00 2.98
C PHE A 98 -17.61 -0.01 4.11
N PRO A 99 -18.57 0.93 3.97
CA PRO A 99 -18.92 1.86 5.04
C PRO A 99 -19.54 1.21 6.29
N LEU A 100 -19.96 -0.04 6.21
CA LEU A 100 -20.47 -0.77 7.38
C LEU A 100 -19.35 -1.01 8.43
N LYS A 101 -18.09 -0.97 8.03
CA LYS A 101 -16.95 -1.10 8.94
C LYS A 101 -16.33 0.24 9.31
N THR A 102 -16.37 1.21 8.41
CA THR A 102 -15.62 2.46 8.56
C THR A 102 -16.40 3.60 7.89
N PRO A 103 -16.62 4.72 8.57
CA PRO A 103 -17.30 5.87 8.00
C PRO A 103 -16.39 6.57 6.98
N PHE A 104 -16.65 6.36 5.71
CA PHE A 104 -15.90 6.93 4.59
C PHE A 104 -16.54 8.18 3.95
N GLU A 105 -17.43 8.86 4.67
CA GLU A 105 -18.12 10.05 4.18
C GLU A 105 -17.15 11.17 3.77
N ASP A 106 -15.96 11.21 4.38
CA ASP A 106 -14.93 12.20 4.05
C ASP A 106 -14.19 11.88 2.75
N LEU A 107 -14.30 10.63 2.25
CA LEU A 107 -13.59 10.18 1.05
C LEU A 107 -14.44 10.31 -0.23
N MET A 108 -15.15 11.41 -0.37
CA MET A 108 -15.86 11.70 -1.62
C MET A 108 -14.89 12.23 -2.67
N ILE A 109 -15.18 11.93 -3.93
CA ILE A 109 -14.45 12.54 -5.06
C ILE A 109 -14.56 14.06 -4.94
N ASP A 110 -13.54 14.78 -5.33
CA ASP A 110 -13.43 16.24 -5.17
C ASP A 110 -13.25 16.72 -3.71
N SER A 111 -13.11 15.82 -2.74
CA SER A 111 -12.69 16.17 -1.39
C SER A 111 -11.16 16.31 -1.32
N VAL A 112 -10.69 17.36 -0.66
CA VAL A 112 -9.26 17.53 -0.38
C VAL A 112 -8.65 16.33 0.38
N ALA A 113 -9.47 15.55 1.07
CA ALA A 113 -9.06 14.32 1.76
C ALA A 113 -8.55 13.24 0.79
N THR A 114 -9.07 13.22 -0.44
CA THR A 114 -8.73 12.22 -1.46
C THR A 114 -7.60 12.64 -2.39
N ASP A 115 -7.12 13.88 -2.29
CA ASP A 115 -5.98 14.35 -3.04
C ASP A 115 -4.70 13.66 -2.55
N ILE A 116 -3.85 13.24 -3.50
CA ILE A 116 -2.51 12.73 -3.16
C ILE A 116 -1.74 13.83 -2.43
N ASP A 117 -1.04 13.46 -1.37
CA ASP A 117 -0.23 14.38 -0.58
C ASP A 117 0.74 15.18 -1.48
N ASP A 118 0.71 16.50 -1.39
CA ASP A 118 1.48 17.39 -2.25
C ASP A 118 3.00 17.20 -2.12
N ARG A 119 3.47 16.70 -0.98
CA ARG A 119 4.89 16.37 -0.74
C ARG A 119 5.42 15.25 -1.64
N ILE A 120 4.52 14.44 -2.18
CA ILE A 120 4.82 13.32 -3.09
C ILE A 120 3.95 13.38 -4.35
N ALA A 121 3.52 14.56 -4.74
CA ALA A 121 2.57 14.77 -5.83
C ALA A 121 2.97 14.06 -7.13
N PRO A 122 2.01 13.45 -7.83
CA PRO A 122 2.25 12.87 -9.14
C PRO A 122 2.58 13.95 -10.17
N ILE A 123 3.43 13.63 -11.14
CA ILE A 123 3.69 14.46 -12.31
C ILE A 123 2.68 14.08 -13.38
N SER A 124 1.69 14.93 -13.61
CA SER A 124 0.49 14.64 -14.43
C SER A 124 0.77 14.15 -15.85
N THR A 125 1.91 14.49 -16.43
CA THR A 125 2.31 14.08 -17.79
C THR A 125 3.07 12.76 -17.84
N ILE A 126 3.45 12.20 -16.68
CA ILE A 126 4.34 11.04 -16.59
C ILE A 126 3.72 9.95 -15.71
N ASP A 127 3.14 10.33 -14.57
CA ASP A 127 2.64 9.39 -13.57
C ASP A 127 1.16 9.09 -13.79
N THR A 128 0.73 7.91 -13.36
CA THR A 128 -0.66 7.48 -13.45
C THR A 128 -1.30 7.52 -12.07
N VAL A 129 -2.51 8.06 -11.97
CA VAL A 129 -3.33 8.03 -10.75
C VAL A 129 -4.55 7.14 -11.00
N VAL A 130 -4.74 6.14 -10.16
CA VAL A 130 -5.86 5.21 -10.19
C VAL A 130 -6.78 5.48 -9.01
N VAL A 131 -8.01 5.90 -9.28
CA VAL A 131 -9.05 6.02 -8.25
C VAL A 131 -9.68 4.66 -8.02
N LYS A 132 -9.64 4.19 -6.77
CA LYS A 132 -10.21 2.89 -6.40
C LYS A 132 -11.36 3.03 -5.40
N LYS A 133 -12.20 2.01 -5.35
CA LYS A 133 -13.39 1.93 -4.52
C LYS A 133 -13.36 0.75 -3.54
N ARG A 134 -12.29 -0.03 -3.58
CA ARG A 134 -12.10 -1.25 -2.78
C ARG A 134 -10.72 -1.24 -2.15
N PRO A 135 -10.46 -2.05 -1.13
CA PRO A 135 -9.13 -2.12 -0.51
C PRO A 135 -8.01 -2.37 -1.51
N SER A 136 -8.16 -3.39 -2.35
CA SER A 136 -7.20 -3.68 -3.41
C SER A 136 -7.23 -2.64 -4.53
N ALA A 137 -6.06 -2.25 -5.01
CA ALA A 137 -5.90 -1.40 -6.17
C ALA A 137 -6.28 -2.07 -7.49
N PHE A 138 -6.38 -3.40 -7.52
CA PHE A 138 -6.81 -4.16 -8.70
C PHE A 138 -8.32 -4.31 -8.79
N ALA A 139 -9.00 -4.37 -7.64
CA ALA A 139 -10.42 -4.68 -7.59
C ALA A 139 -11.30 -3.59 -8.23
N GLY A 140 -11.82 -3.88 -9.41
CA GLY A 140 -12.70 -2.98 -10.17
C GLY A 140 -12.00 -1.76 -10.76
N THR A 141 -10.69 -1.84 -11.00
CA THR A 141 -9.88 -0.80 -11.65
C THR A 141 -9.24 -1.29 -12.94
N HIS A 142 -8.57 -0.39 -13.64
CA HIS A 142 -7.80 -0.71 -14.85
C HIS A 142 -6.33 -1.02 -14.57
N LEU A 143 -5.91 -1.13 -13.30
CA LEU A 143 -4.50 -1.24 -12.90
C LEU A 143 -3.79 -2.40 -13.60
N ALA A 144 -4.38 -3.60 -13.61
CA ALA A 144 -3.78 -4.77 -14.27
C ALA A 144 -3.53 -4.53 -15.76
N GLY A 145 -4.48 -3.88 -16.45
CA GLY A 145 -4.35 -3.52 -17.86
C GLY A 145 -3.23 -2.52 -18.11
N ILE A 146 -3.12 -1.48 -17.25
CA ILE A 146 -2.07 -0.47 -17.32
C ILE A 146 -0.69 -1.12 -17.16
N LEU A 147 -0.52 -1.96 -16.14
CA LEU A 147 0.74 -2.62 -15.85
C LEU A 147 1.17 -3.55 -16.98
N ARG A 148 0.24 -4.36 -17.52
CA ARG A 148 0.52 -5.27 -18.65
C ARG A 148 0.85 -4.52 -19.93
N ALA A 149 0.12 -3.45 -20.23
CA ALA A 149 0.40 -2.61 -21.40
C ALA A 149 1.79 -1.94 -21.30
N GLY A 150 2.24 -1.62 -20.09
CA GLY A 150 3.60 -1.13 -19.81
C GLY A 150 4.67 -2.22 -19.78
N GLY A 151 4.33 -3.50 -19.96
CA GLY A 151 5.27 -4.61 -19.88
C GLY A 151 5.84 -4.83 -18.48
N ILE A 152 5.16 -4.36 -17.44
CA ILE A 152 5.60 -4.46 -16.04
C ILE A 152 5.52 -5.92 -15.58
N ASP A 153 6.56 -6.39 -14.92
CA ASP A 153 6.65 -7.74 -14.34
C ASP A 153 6.79 -7.73 -12.81
N THR A 154 7.11 -6.57 -12.24
CA THR A 154 7.37 -6.41 -10.81
C THR A 154 6.73 -5.13 -10.29
N ILE A 155 6.09 -5.21 -9.12
CA ILE A 155 5.47 -4.07 -8.46
C ILE A 155 6.16 -3.84 -7.12
N ILE A 156 6.70 -2.64 -6.93
CA ILE A 156 7.25 -2.21 -5.65
C ILE A 156 6.17 -1.39 -4.95
N CYS A 157 5.55 -1.98 -3.94
CA CYS A 157 4.45 -1.39 -3.18
C CYS A 157 4.95 -0.57 -1.99
N THR A 158 4.37 0.60 -1.80
CA THR A 158 4.50 1.43 -0.60
C THR A 158 3.15 2.06 -0.28
N GLY A 159 2.97 2.61 0.90
CA GLY A 159 1.74 3.34 1.23
C GLY A 159 1.02 2.88 2.49
N VAL A 160 -0.30 3.03 2.51
CA VAL A 160 -1.16 2.78 3.68
C VAL A 160 -2.36 1.91 3.33
N THR A 161 -2.83 1.06 4.26
CA THR A 161 -2.15 0.52 5.45
C THR A 161 -1.74 -0.90 5.15
N MET A 162 -0.69 -1.41 5.82
CA MET A 162 -0.19 -2.77 5.56
C MET A 162 -1.30 -3.83 5.73
N ALA A 163 -2.06 -3.78 6.81
CA ALA A 163 -3.15 -4.73 7.06
C ALA A 163 -4.41 -4.52 6.19
N GLY A 164 -4.46 -3.45 5.41
CA GLY A 164 -5.59 -3.05 4.57
C GLY A 164 -5.22 -3.02 3.08
N CYS A 165 -5.20 -1.80 2.53
CA CYS A 165 -5.07 -1.59 1.09
C CYS A 165 -3.78 -2.18 0.51
N VAL A 166 -2.65 -2.10 1.24
CA VAL A 166 -1.38 -2.65 0.77
C VAL A 166 -1.47 -4.18 0.66
N ARG A 167 -1.90 -4.86 1.74
CA ARG A 167 -2.05 -6.32 1.77
C ARG A 167 -2.96 -6.82 0.64
N HIS A 168 -4.18 -6.30 0.55
CA HIS A 168 -5.12 -6.74 -0.48
C HIS A 168 -4.59 -6.50 -1.90
N THR A 169 -3.87 -5.39 -2.10
CA THR A 169 -3.25 -5.10 -3.39
C THR A 169 -2.13 -6.09 -3.72
N VAL A 170 -1.30 -6.44 -2.74
CA VAL A 170 -0.21 -7.42 -2.91
C VAL A 170 -0.76 -8.81 -3.21
N GLU A 171 -1.79 -9.26 -2.50
CA GLU A 171 -2.46 -10.55 -2.73
C GLU A 171 -3.03 -10.63 -4.14
N ASP A 172 -3.76 -9.61 -4.59
CA ASP A 172 -4.31 -9.57 -5.95
C ASP A 172 -3.20 -9.44 -7.01
N ALA A 173 -2.13 -8.66 -6.76
CA ALA A 173 -1.00 -8.55 -7.66
C ALA A 173 -0.32 -9.92 -7.93
N ILE A 174 -0.16 -10.72 -6.87
CA ILE A 174 0.35 -12.09 -6.99
C ILE A 174 -0.63 -12.96 -7.81
N GLY A 175 -1.93 -12.84 -7.54
CA GLY A 175 -2.98 -13.53 -8.31
C GLY A 175 -2.99 -13.14 -9.79
N GLU A 176 -2.65 -11.89 -10.13
CA GLU A 176 -2.52 -11.37 -11.48
C GLU A 176 -1.17 -11.73 -12.14
N GLY A 177 -0.28 -12.43 -11.43
CA GLY A 177 1.00 -12.93 -11.92
C GLY A 177 2.19 -11.96 -11.80
N PHE A 178 2.05 -10.86 -11.08
CA PHE A 178 3.15 -9.93 -10.83
C PHE A 178 4.05 -10.40 -9.69
N ARG A 179 5.35 -10.16 -9.79
CA ARG A 179 6.23 -10.18 -8.63
C ARG A 179 5.92 -8.97 -7.76
N THR A 180 5.88 -9.15 -6.46
CA THR A 180 5.58 -8.08 -5.53
C THR A 180 6.70 -7.91 -4.51
N VAL A 181 7.06 -6.67 -4.25
CA VAL A 181 8.00 -6.25 -3.22
C VAL A 181 7.34 -5.17 -2.40
N VAL A 182 7.30 -5.31 -1.09
CA VAL A 182 6.80 -4.27 -0.20
C VAL A 182 7.97 -3.52 0.40
N ALA A 183 8.00 -2.21 0.18
CA ALA A 183 8.97 -1.31 0.80
C ALA A 183 8.53 -1.01 2.24
N VAL A 184 8.78 -1.95 3.16
CA VAL A 184 8.25 -1.96 4.53
C VAL A 184 8.58 -0.67 5.29
N SER A 185 9.80 -0.15 5.16
CA SER A 185 10.23 1.11 5.82
C SER A 185 9.48 2.34 5.32
N TYR A 186 8.77 2.24 4.21
CA TYR A 186 8.01 3.31 3.54
C TYR A 186 6.53 2.96 3.44
N THR A 187 6.09 2.03 4.28
CA THR A 187 4.70 1.58 4.34
C THR A 187 4.23 1.65 5.78
N HIS A 188 3.10 2.33 6.02
CA HIS A 188 2.56 2.40 7.36
C HIS A 188 2.15 1.02 7.83
N LEU A 189 2.82 0.56 8.88
CA LEU A 189 2.47 -0.64 9.63
C LEU A 189 1.51 -0.22 10.74
N PRO A 190 0.25 -0.62 10.72
CA PRO A 190 -0.61 -0.39 11.86
C PRO A 190 -0.03 -1.12 13.08
N LEU A 191 -0.38 -0.66 14.26
CA LEU A 191 0.09 -1.17 15.56
C LEU A 191 0.20 -2.71 15.63
N PRO A 192 1.02 -3.27 16.53
CA PRO A 192 1.43 -4.70 16.57
C PRO A 192 0.33 -5.76 16.50
N THR A 193 -0.94 -5.38 16.65
CA THR A 193 -2.10 -6.28 16.51
C THR A 193 -2.44 -6.63 15.07
N SER A 194 -1.87 -5.95 14.08
CA SER A 194 -2.09 -6.22 12.65
C SER A 194 -1.09 -7.23 12.08
N ASP A 195 -0.01 -7.49 12.80
CA ASP A 195 0.96 -8.52 12.43
C ASP A 195 0.44 -9.94 12.69
N LEU A 196 -0.79 -10.04 13.23
CA LEU A 196 -1.47 -11.28 13.61
C LEU A 196 -2.57 -11.72 12.64
N VAL A 197 -2.66 -11.12 11.47
CA VAL A 197 -3.69 -11.48 10.47
C VAL A 197 -3.06 -12.00 9.19
#